data_fc6d310c86afe0dba5a3f2bcc356f7ef
#
_entry.id   fc6d310c86afe0dba5a3f2bcc356f7ef
#
_cell.length_a   1.000
_cell.length_b   1.000
_cell.length_c   1.000
_cell.angle_alpha   90.00
_cell.angle_beta   90.00
_cell.angle_gamma   90.00
#
_symmetry.space_group_name_H-M   'P 1'
#
loop_
_entity.id
_entity.type
_entity.pdbx_description
1 polymer ?
#
loop_
_entity_poly.entity_id
_entity_poly.type
_entity_poly.pdbx_seq_one_letter_code
_entity_poly.pdbx_strand_id
1 'polypeptide(L)'
;MATAAAQKPQDIMAIRFFQAIFESSTFVGTHYILGSWYTEKELGKRSGIFTASGLAGTMIGGFIQTGIHSSMDGLRNLSGWRWLFIIDGLITLPVAVYGFLLFPDTPRNTRAPYLSASEKALAISRVPEVSERTPVSWSFLKHCFSTWYWYFFVVLWILAGETESFSSNALLQLYLRNHPTKKYTVAQNNNYPTGVPAVGIASTLFWATLTDFMGGKRYLVGYWIAVTGIITSALILAYPHSTTIHFAMYYWAGSVYACQATFFAWANDVLRYEEDSLRAVVIASMNMGSNAVNAWWSILFYGANFAPYFTRGMWAMIAVSIAMAAWTAALVWMQVRTEKRREITGVTHATVMGKGEEQHEGGGFDQGEKA
;
A
#
# COMPACT_ATOMS: atom_id res chain seq x y z
N MET A 1 2.04 -6.87 22.80
CA MET A 1 2.06 -7.25 24.24
C MET A 1 1.58 -6.11 25.16
N ALA A 2 2.06 -4.87 25.07
CA ALA A 2 1.59 -3.77 25.92
C ALA A 2 0.06 -3.61 25.93
N THR A 3 -0.62 -3.77 24.78
CA THR A 3 -2.08 -3.70 24.67
C THR A 3 -2.80 -4.75 25.54
N ALA A 4 -2.18 -5.90 25.79
CA ALA A 4 -2.77 -6.92 26.67
C ALA A 4 -2.86 -6.47 28.15
N ALA A 5 -2.05 -5.50 28.57
CA ALA A 5 -2.04 -4.93 29.92
C ALA A 5 -3.04 -3.76 30.07
N ALA A 6 -3.64 -3.27 29.00
CA ALA A 6 -4.56 -2.14 29.02
C ALA A 6 -5.78 -2.42 29.90
N GLN A 7 -6.18 -1.45 30.72
CA GLN A 7 -7.35 -1.54 31.60
C GLN A 7 -8.45 -0.54 31.20
N LYS A 8 -8.07 0.55 30.55
CA LYS A 8 -8.96 1.63 30.12
C LYS A 8 -8.82 1.89 28.63
N PRO A 9 -9.86 2.43 27.96
CA PRO A 9 -9.75 2.80 26.53
C PRO A 9 -8.62 3.78 26.24
N GLN A 10 -8.29 4.68 27.17
CA GLN A 10 -7.20 5.65 27.04
C GLN A 10 -5.83 4.97 26.92
N ASP A 11 -5.63 3.85 27.64
CA ASP A 11 -4.39 3.07 27.56
C ASP A 11 -4.18 2.52 26.14
N ILE A 12 -5.26 2.03 25.53
CA ILE A 12 -5.24 1.52 24.16
C ILE A 12 -4.94 2.66 23.16
N MET A 13 -5.55 3.83 23.36
CA MET A 13 -5.28 5.00 22.51
C MET A 13 -3.81 5.42 22.57
N ALA A 14 -3.23 5.50 23.78
CA ALA A 14 -1.82 5.85 23.96
C ALA A 14 -0.89 4.82 23.32
N ILE A 15 -1.14 3.53 23.53
CA ILE A 15 -0.35 2.45 22.93
C ILE A 15 -0.42 2.49 21.41
N ARG A 16 -1.62 2.70 20.84
CA ARG A 16 -1.81 2.82 19.38
C ARG A 16 -1.11 4.04 18.79
N PHE A 17 -1.06 5.15 19.51
CA PHE A 17 -0.33 6.33 19.08
C PHE A 17 1.18 6.05 18.93
N PHE A 18 1.80 5.45 19.94
CA PHE A 18 3.22 5.08 19.87
C PHE A 18 3.45 3.98 18.81
N GLN A 19 2.57 2.99 18.72
CA GLN A 19 2.65 1.97 17.68
C GLN A 19 2.66 2.60 16.29
N ALA A 20 1.76 3.55 16.02
CA ALA A 20 1.68 4.23 14.73
C ALA A 20 2.97 5.00 14.38
N ILE A 21 3.62 5.64 15.36
CA ILE A 21 4.91 6.32 15.15
C ILE A 21 5.98 5.31 14.70
N PHE A 22 6.13 4.19 15.39
CA PHE A 22 7.14 3.18 15.03
C PHE A 22 6.82 2.42 13.74
N GLU A 23 5.55 2.29 13.39
CA GLU A 23 5.07 1.54 12.22
C GLU A 23 5.04 2.39 10.95
N SER A 24 5.09 3.73 11.08
CA SER A 24 4.89 4.69 10.00
C SER A 24 5.85 4.52 8.80
N SER A 25 7.07 4.07 9.04
CA SER A 25 8.09 3.86 8.00
C SER A 25 7.97 2.51 7.27
N THR A 26 7.24 1.54 7.81
CA THR A 26 7.26 0.15 7.33
C THR A 26 6.76 0.04 5.88
N PHE A 27 5.59 0.57 5.59
CA PHE A 27 4.98 0.47 4.27
C PHE A 27 5.76 1.26 3.21
N VAL A 28 6.06 2.53 3.52
CA VAL A 28 6.80 3.44 2.63
C VAL A 28 8.23 2.97 2.44
N GLY A 29 8.92 2.59 3.53
CA GLY A 29 10.29 2.09 3.50
C GLY A 29 10.41 0.82 2.66
N THR A 30 9.49 -0.12 2.81
CA THR A 30 9.51 -1.37 2.01
C THR A 30 9.33 -1.07 0.52
N HIS A 31 8.39 -0.21 0.13
CA HIS A 31 8.21 0.17 -1.27
C HIS A 31 9.43 0.92 -1.84
N TYR A 32 10.07 1.76 -1.04
CA TYR A 32 11.32 2.42 -1.42
C TYR A 32 12.46 1.41 -1.66
N ILE A 33 12.63 0.45 -0.74
CA ILE A 33 13.63 -0.63 -0.88
C ILE A 33 13.33 -1.48 -2.12
N LEU A 34 12.08 -1.92 -2.31
CA LEU A 34 11.70 -2.67 -3.51
C LEU A 34 12.02 -1.89 -4.80
N GLY A 35 11.71 -0.59 -4.84
CA GLY A 35 12.04 0.27 -5.97
C GLY A 35 13.55 0.45 -6.21
N SER A 36 14.39 0.24 -5.19
CA SER A 36 15.85 0.32 -5.31
C SER A 36 16.54 -0.98 -5.76
N TRP A 37 15.86 -2.14 -5.63
CA TRP A 37 16.41 -3.46 -6.00
C TRP A 37 15.90 -3.99 -7.34
N TYR A 38 14.69 -3.60 -7.75
CA TYR A 38 14.01 -4.22 -8.87
C TYR A 38 13.73 -3.27 -10.02
N THR A 39 13.77 -3.82 -11.23
CA THR A 39 13.44 -3.10 -12.47
C THR A 39 11.93 -2.90 -12.60
N GLU A 40 11.51 -2.01 -13.54
CA GLU A 40 10.09 -1.74 -13.82
C GLU A 40 9.25 -3.01 -14.10
N LYS A 41 9.84 -3.94 -14.84
CA LYS A 41 9.20 -5.19 -15.24
C LYS A 41 9.01 -6.19 -14.09
N GLU A 42 9.69 -5.98 -12.97
CA GLU A 42 9.69 -6.86 -11.81
C GLU A 42 9.00 -6.24 -10.59
N LEU A 43 8.94 -4.91 -10.53
CA LEU A 43 8.50 -4.16 -9.36
C LEU A 43 7.05 -4.45 -8.98
N GLY A 44 6.15 -4.51 -9.96
CA GLY A 44 4.72 -4.77 -9.71
C GLY A 44 4.49 -6.11 -9.03
N LYS A 45 5.10 -7.19 -9.53
CA LYS A 45 5.02 -8.51 -8.91
C LYS A 45 5.54 -8.52 -7.48
N ARG A 46 6.66 -7.85 -7.20
CA ARG A 46 7.26 -7.78 -5.85
C ARG A 46 6.39 -6.98 -4.89
N SER A 47 5.90 -5.82 -5.34
CA SER A 47 4.91 -5.03 -4.58
C SER A 47 3.63 -5.81 -4.35
N GLY A 48 3.18 -6.59 -5.34
CA GLY A 48 2.02 -7.47 -5.22
C GLY A 48 2.20 -8.55 -4.15
N ILE A 49 3.36 -9.20 -4.09
CA ILE A 49 3.68 -10.20 -3.05
C ILE A 49 3.73 -9.55 -1.67
N PHE A 50 4.36 -8.37 -1.56
CA PHE A 50 4.41 -7.62 -0.30
C PHE A 50 3.00 -7.26 0.20
N THR A 51 2.16 -6.68 -0.65
CA THR A 51 0.77 -6.35 -0.30
C THR A 51 -0.05 -7.60 0.05
N ALA A 52 0.09 -8.67 -0.75
CA ALA A 52 -0.60 -9.93 -0.51
C ALA A 52 -0.21 -10.57 0.83
N SER A 53 1.04 -10.40 1.29
CA SER A 53 1.49 -10.89 2.60
C SER A 53 0.77 -10.19 3.76
N GLY A 54 0.52 -8.89 3.65
CA GLY A 54 -0.27 -8.15 4.64
C GLY A 54 -1.74 -8.62 4.71
N LEU A 55 -2.34 -8.85 3.54
CA LEU A 55 -3.70 -9.41 3.46
C LEU A 55 -3.77 -10.85 4.00
N ALA A 56 -2.76 -11.67 3.73
CA ALA A 56 -2.65 -13.02 4.29
C ALA A 56 -2.54 -12.97 5.81
N GLY A 57 -1.77 -12.03 6.36
CA GLY A 57 -1.68 -11.78 7.80
C GLY A 57 -3.04 -11.43 8.41
N THR A 58 -3.81 -10.56 7.77
CA THR A 58 -5.18 -10.21 8.20
C THR A 58 -6.11 -11.42 8.18
N MET A 59 -6.03 -12.25 7.14
CA MET A 59 -6.82 -13.47 7.00
C MET A 59 -6.46 -14.50 8.10
N ILE A 60 -5.18 -14.76 8.30
CA ILE A 60 -4.67 -15.68 9.34
C ILE A 60 -5.06 -15.16 10.73
N GLY A 61 -4.99 -13.84 10.96
CA GLY A 61 -5.39 -13.20 12.20
C GLY A 61 -6.84 -13.50 12.58
N GLY A 62 -7.78 -13.58 11.63
CA GLY A 62 -9.16 -13.97 11.86
C GLY A 62 -9.29 -15.40 12.41
N PHE A 63 -8.53 -16.35 11.86
CA PHE A 63 -8.50 -17.74 12.33
C PHE A 63 -7.82 -17.87 13.69
N ILE A 64 -6.72 -17.14 13.93
CA ILE A 64 -6.05 -17.09 15.22
C ILE A 64 -7.00 -16.55 16.30
N GLN A 65 -7.75 -15.48 16.02
CA GLN A 65 -8.73 -14.94 16.96
C GLN A 65 -9.80 -15.97 17.34
N THR A 66 -10.29 -16.72 16.36
CA THR A 66 -11.28 -17.79 16.59
C THR A 66 -10.68 -18.90 17.47
N GLY A 67 -9.47 -19.36 17.15
CA GLY A 67 -8.78 -20.39 17.92
C GLY A 67 -8.50 -19.97 19.36
N ILE A 68 -8.02 -18.75 19.56
CA ILE A 68 -7.76 -18.21 20.92
C ILE A 68 -9.07 -18.07 21.72
N HIS A 69 -10.13 -17.56 21.09
CA HIS A 69 -11.41 -17.44 21.78
C HIS A 69 -11.96 -18.81 22.22
N SER A 70 -11.84 -19.84 21.41
CA SER A 70 -12.34 -21.17 21.72
C SER A 70 -11.51 -21.94 22.77
N SER A 71 -10.21 -21.66 22.87
CA SER A 71 -9.31 -22.47 23.69
C SER A 71 -8.67 -21.73 24.88
N MET A 72 -8.60 -20.41 24.83
CA MET A 72 -7.83 -19.63 25.80
C MET A 72 -8.63 -18.53 26.52
N ASP A 73 -9.90 -18.32 26.13
CA ASP A 73 -10.75 -17.31 26.81
C ASP A 73 -11.01 -17.73 28.27
N GLY A 74 -10.72 -16.84 29.21
CA GLY A 74 -10.79 -17.12 30.66
C GLY A 74 -9.57 -17.84 31.24
N LEU A 75 -8.67 -18.38 30.44
CA LEU A 75 -7.46 -19.05 30.94
C LEU A 75 -6.58 -18.07 31.73
N ARG A 76 -6.17 -18.46 32.95
CA ARG A 76 -5.43 -17.60 33.90
C ARG A 76 -6.12 -16.25 34.19
N ASN A 77 -7.43 -16.23 34.22
CA ASN A 77 -8.27 -15.02 34.42
C ASN A 77 -8.00 -13.91 33.38
N LEU A 78 -7.51 -14.26 32.19
CA LEU A 78 -7.33 -13.34 31.06
C LEU A 78 -8.39 -13.57 29.99
N SER A 79 -8.98 -12.48 29.51
CA SER A 79 -9.90 -12.52 28.38
C SER A 79 -9.18 -12.89 27.08
N GLY A 80 -9.86 -13.54 26.15
CA GLY A 80 -9.30 -14.00 24.87
C GLY A 80 -8.60 -12.91 24.06
N TRP A 81 -9.11 -11.66 24.08
CA TRP A 81 -8.47 -10.55 23.38
C TRP A 81 -7.08 -10.19 23.96
N ARG A 82 -6.85 -10.39 25.27
CA ARG A 82 -5.53 -10.20 25.88
C ARG A 82 -4.53 -11.26 25.43
N TRP A 83 -4.99 -12.51 25.36
CA TRP A 83 -4.20 -13.61 24.81
C TRP A 83 -3.81 -13.37 23.36
N LEU A 84 -4.71 -12.82 22.54
CA LEU A 84 -4.41 -12.46 21.17
C LEU A 84 -3.18 -11.54 21.09
N PHE A 85 -3.17 -10.43 21.82
CA PHE A 85 -2.02 -9.50 21.80
C PHE A 85 -0.73 -10.08 22.40
N ILE A 86 -0.82 -11.04 23.30
CA ILE A 86 0.36 -11.75 23.81
C ILE A 86 0.94 -12.65 22.73
N ILE A 87 0.10 -13.45 22.07
CA ILE A 87 0.52 -14.38 21.01
C ILE A 87 1.06 -13.62 19.80
N ASP A 88 0.38 -12.56 19.34
CA ASP A 88 0.88 -11.69 18.26
C ASP A 88 2.27 -11.13 18.58
N GLY A 89 2.48 -10.69 19.83
CA GLY A 89 3.79 -10.22 20.25
C GLY A 89 4.86 -11.30 20.29
N LEU A 90 4.51 -12.53 20.69
CA LEU A 90 5.42 -13.67 20.69
C LEU A 90 5.82 -14.11 19.28
N ILE A 91 4.92 -14.01 18.30
CA ILE A 91 5.20 -14.29 16.90
C ILE A 91 6.02 -13.16 16.27
N THR A 92 5.69 -11.91 16.57
CA THR A 92 6.33 -10.73 15.96
C THR A 92 7.78 -10.56 16.41
N LEU A 93 8.10 -10.86 17.67
CA LEU A 93 9.44 -10.62 18.23
C LEU A 93 10.54 -11.39 17.49
N PRO A 94 10.44 -12.71 17.25
CA PRO A 94 11.43 -13.46 16.47
C PRO A 94 11.57 -12.93 15.02
N VAL A 95 10.44 -12.57 14.39
CA VAL A 95 10.44 -12.03 13.03
C VAL A 95 11.14 -10.66 12.99
N ALA A 96 10.92 -9.81 14.01
CA ALA A 96 11.60 -8.53 14.12
C ALA A 96 13.13 -8.69 14.30
N VAL A 97 13.57 -9.66 15.13
CA VAL A 97 15.00 -9.98 15.29
C VAL A 97 15.59 -10.49 13.98
N TYR A 98 14.88 -11.40 13.29
CA TYR A 98 15.29 -11.90 11.98
C TYR A 98 15.43 -10.76 10.97
N GLY A 99 14.45 -9.87 10.89
CA GLY A 99 14.47 -8.70 10.02
C GLY A 99 15.64 -7.76 10.36
N PHE A 100 15.85 -7.46 11.64
CA PHE A 100 16.96 -6.60 12.08
C PHE A 100 18.34 -7.14 11.67
N LEU A 101 18.54 -8.46 11.70
CA LEU A 101 19.82 -9.08 11.36
C LEU A 101 20.04 -9.27 9.87
N LEU A 102 18.98 -9.53 9.09
CA LEU A 102 19.09 -10.00 7.72
C LEU A 102 18.43 -9.09 6.68
N PHE A 103 17.72 -8.03 7.09
CA PHE A 103 17.07 -7.13 6.12
C PHE A 103 18.13 -6.42 5.25
N PRO A 104 18.07 -6.55 3.91
CA PRO A 104 18.99 -5.87 3.03
C PRO A 104 18.62 -4.38 2.99
N ASP A 105 19.56 -3.51 3.15
CA ASP A 105 19.41 -2.10 2.83
C ASP A 105 19.33 -1.91 1.29
N THR A 106 19.52 -0.73 0.77
CA THR A 106 19.61 -0.50 -0.68
C THR A 106 20.85 -1.25 -1.26
N PRO A 107 20.89 -1.59 -2.57
CA PRO A 107 21.99 -2.34 -3.17
C PRO A 107 23.37 -1.74 -2.92
N ARG A 108 23.47 -0.40 -2.84
CA ARG A 108 24.74 0.31 -2.60
C ARG A 108 25.21 0.23 -1.14
N ASN A 109 24.27 0.22 -0.18
CA ASN A 109 24.56 0.28 1.25
C ASN A 109 24.47 -1.08 1.94
N THR A 110 24.05 -2.13 1.21
CA THR A 110 23.77 -3.44 1.79
C THR A 110 24.99 -4.05 2.48
N ARG A 111 24.77 -4.52 3.71
CA ARG A 111 25.70 -5.32 4.51
C ARG A 111 25.20 -6.75 4.71
N ALA A 112 24.20 -7.15 3.95
CA ALA A 112 23.57 -8.47 4.08
C ALA A 112 24.61 -9.59 3.92
N PRO A 113 24.75 -10.49 4.90
CA PRO A 113 25.82 -11.50 4.92
C PRO A 113 25.64 -12.61 3.89
N TYR A 114 24.45 -12.76 3.34
CA TYR A 114 24.10 -13.77 2.35
C TYR A 114 24.30 -13.33 0.90
N LEU A 115 24.71 -12.07 0.65
CA LEU A 115 24.98 -11.55 -0.68
C LEU A 115 26.49 -11.54 -0.99
N SER A 116 26.87 -12.17 -2.09
CA SER A 116 28.24 -12.14 -2.61
C SER A 116 28.55 -10.77 -3.25
N ALA A 117 29.83 -10.47 -3.42
CA ALA A 117 30.27 -9.23 -4.08
C ALA A 117 29.80 -9.15 -5.55
N SER A 118 29.75 -10.28 -6.26
CA SER A 118 29.25 -10.36 -7.64
C SER A 118 27.73 -10.09 -7.73
N GLU A 119 26.95 -10.61 -6.79
CA GLU A 119 25.51 -10.35 -6.73
C GLU A 119 25.19 -8.89 -6.39
N LYS A 120 25.97 -8.28 -5.51
CA LYS A 120 25.87 -6.83 -5.21
C LYS A 120 26.18 -5.98 -6.45
N ALA A 121 27.26 -6.30 -7.17
CA ALA A 121 27.63 -5.60 -8.41
C ALA A 121 26.53 -5.75 -9.47
N LEU A 122 25.99 -6.95 -9.64
CA LEU A 122 24.88 -7.21 -10.54
C LEU A 122 23.62 -6.43 -10.14
N ALA A 123 23.27 -6.39 -8.85
CA ALA A 123 22.13 -5.65 -8.37
C ALA A 123 22.25 -4.14 -8.65
N ILE A 124 23.46 -3.58 -8.47
CA ILE A 124 23.73 -2.17 -8.77
C ILE A 124 23.62 -1.89 -10.27
N SER A 125 24.17 -2.75 -11.14
CA SER A 125 24.16 -2.55 -12.59
C SER A 125 22.78 -2.67 -13.24
N ARG A 126 21.83 -3.34 -12.58
CA ARG A 126 20.45 -3.55 -13.10
C ARG A 126 19.50 -2.38 -12.84
N VAL A 127 19.84 -1.53 -11.89
CA VAL A 127 19.00 -0.41 -11.47
C VAL A 127 19.65 0.89 -11.92
N PRO A 128 18.88 1.87 -12.47
CA PRO A 128 19.43 3.15 -12.89
C PRO A 128 20.25 3.82 -11.79
N GLU A 129 21.27 4.56 -12.18
CA GLU A 129 22.07 5.33 -11.23
C GLU A 129 21.17 6.28 -10.45
N VAL A 130 21.25 6.13 -9.13
CA VAL A 130 20.52 7.01 -8.22
C VAL A 130 21.22 8.35 -8.25
N SER A 131 20.53 9.40 -8.67
CA SER A 131 20.98 10.79 -8.52
C SER A 131 21.38 11.04 -7.06
N GLU A 132 22.43 11.83 -6.84
CA GLU A 132 22.88 12.18 -5.50
C GLU A 132 21.72 12.70 -4.64
N ARG A 133 21.63 12.24 -3.39
CA ARG A 133 20.58 12.65 -2.47
C ARG A 133 20.67 14.16 -2.23
N THR A 134 19.72 14.90 -2.77
CA THR A 134 19.60 16.32 -2.45
C THR A 134 19.22 16.47 -0.97
N PRO A 135 19.98 17.23 -0.18
CA PRO A 135 19.64 17.45 1.22
C PRO A 135 18.27 18.12 1.32
N VAL A 136 17.47 17.68 2.28
CA VAL A 136 16.14 18.26 2.53
C VAL A 136 16.31 19.72 2.97
N SER A 137 16.07 20.64 2.06
CA SER A 137 16.10 22.09 2.29
C SER A 137 14.73 22.69 2.02
N TRP A 138 14.51 23.93 2.44
CA TRP A 138 13.25 24.62 2.14
C TRP A 138 13.04 24.83 0.64
N SER A 139 14.10 25.08 -0.11
CA SER A 139 14.05 25.18 -1.58
C SER A 139 13.64 23.86 -2.22
N PHE A 140 14.15 22.75 -1.74
CA PHE A 140 13.77 21.41 -2.19
C PHE A 140 12.29 21.13 -1.90
N LEU A 141 11.78 21.41 -0.68
CA LEU A 141 10.35 21.25 -0.37
C LEU A 141 9.48 22.11 -1.28
N LYS A 142 9.87 23.37 -1.53
CA LYS A 142 9.16 24.24 -2.48
C LYS A 142 9.15 23.64 -3.88
N HIS A 143 10.25 23.04 -4.32
CA HIS A 143 10.33 22.30 -5.60
C HIS A 143 9.35 21.12 -5.63
N CYS A 144 9.34 20.27 -4.59
CA CYS A 144 8.40 19.15 -4.49
C CYS A 144 6.94 19.60 -4.64
N PHE A 145 6.56 20.66 -3.92
CA PHE A 145 5.19 21.19 -3.98
C PHE A 145 4.90 22.03 -5.25
N SER A 146 5.88 22.36 -6.07
CA SER A 146 5.68 23.00 -7.37
C SER A 146 5.45 22.00 -8.49
N THR A 147 5.72 20.72 -8.27
CA THR A 147 5.58 19.68 -9.28
C THR A 147 4.15 19.10 -9.29
N TRP A 148 3.64 18.77 -10.48
CA TRP A 148 2.34 18.14 -10.62
C TRP A 148 2.31 16.71 -10.02
N TYR A 149 3.44 16.01 -9.96
CA TYR A 149 3.56 14.65 -9.44
C TYR A 149 3.01 14.54 -8.02
N TRP A 150 3.37 15.50 -7.15
CA TRP A 150 2.95 15.47 -5.76
C TRP A 150 1.42 15.50 -5.65
N TYR A 151 0.76 16.45 -6.32
CA TYR A 151 -0.69 16.59 -6.25
C TYR A 151 -1.43 15.39 -6.83
N PHE A 152 -0.99 14.92 -8.01
CA PHE A 152 -1.71 13.86 -8.70
C PHE A 152 -1.59 12.51 -8.00
N PHE A 153 -0.41 12.14 -7.53
CA PHE A 153 -0.22 10.86 -6.84
C PHE A 153 -0.74 10.86 -5.41
N VAL A 154 -0.62 11.97 -4.67
CA VAL A 154 -1.19 12.08 -3.32
C VAL A 154 -2.71 11.98 -3.37
N VAL A 155 -3.37 12.72 -4.24
CA VAL A 155 -4.84 12.65 -4.37
C VAL A 155 -5.28 11.29 -4.90
N LEU A 156 -4.57 10.70 -5.86
CA LEU A 156 -4.85 9.34 -6.33
C LEU A 156 -4.89 8.35 -5.17
N TRP A 157 -3.89 8.43 -4.29
CA TRP A 157 -3.79 7.49 -3.16
C TRP A 157 -4.78 7.80 -2.04
N ILE A 158 -5.16 9.07 -1.82
CA ILE A 158 -6.27 9.42 -0.94
C ILE A 158 -7.56 8.76 -1.44
N LEU A 159 -7.90 8.94 -2.71
CA LEU A 159 -9.11 8.35 -3.29
C LEU A 159 -9.07 6.81 -3.23
N ALA A 160 -7.91 6.20 -3.52
CA ALA A 160 -7.74 4.76 -3.41
C ALA A 160 -7.96 4.25 -1.98
N GLY A 161 -7.35 4.90 -0.99
CA GLY A 161 -7.52 4.53 0.42
C GLY A 161 -8.97 4.58 0.87
N GLU A 162 -9.73 5.57 0.40
CA GLU A 162 -11.16 5.65 0.73
C GLU A 162 -11.99 4.57 0.04
N THR A 163 -11.57 4.07 -1.14
CA THR A 163 -12.23 2.89 -1.76
C THR A 163 -11.94 1.59 -1.02
N GLU A 164 -10.86 1.50 -0.25
CA GLU A 164 -10.56 0.35 0.62
C GLU A 164 -11.40 0.33 1.91
N SER A 165 -12.21 1.34 2.17
CA SER A 165 -12.98 1.48 3.41
C SER A 165 -13.89 0.29 3.73
N PHE A 166 -14.36 -0.46 2.73
CA PHE A 166 -15.11 -1.70 2.96
C PHE A 166 -14.33 -2.73 3.78
N SER A 167 -13.05 -2.82 3.55
CA SER A 167 -12.19 -3.81 4.19
C SER A 167 -11.49 -3.24 5.42
N SER A 168 -10.96 -2.02 5.31
CA SER A 168 -10.21 -1.37 6.39
C SER A 168 -11.08 -1.09 7.63
N ASN A 169 -12.38 -0.82 7.44
CA ASN A 169 -13.34 -0.61 8.52
C ASN A 169 -14.09 -1.89 8.95
N ALA A 170 -13.68 -3.06 8.48
CA ALA A 170 -14.28 -4.36 8.81
C ALA A 170 -15.82 -4.37 8.66
N LEU A 171 -16.36 -3.75 7.59
CA LEU A 171 -17.80 -3.53 7.43
C LEU A 171 -18.59 -4.84 7.40
N LEU A 172 -18.07 -5.89 6.76
CA LEU A 172 -18.72 -7.20 6.78
C LEU A 172 -18.83 -7.75 8.21
N GLN A 173 -17.79 -7.61 9.04
CA GLN A 173 -17.82 -8.05 10.43
C GLN A 173 -18.86 -7.26 11.24
N LEU A 174 -18.94 -5.94 11.04
CA LEU A 174 -19.95 -5.09 11.69
C LEU A 174 -21.37 -5.41 11.20
N TYR A 175 -21.53 -5.72 9.91
CA TYR A 175 -22.81 -6.19 9.35
C TYR A 175 -23.28 -7.48 10.01
N LEU A 176 -22.40 -8.48 10.14
CA LEU A 176 -22.71 -9.76 10.76
C LEU A 176 -23.07 -9.60 12.25
N ARG A 177 -22.29 -8.79 12.96
CA ARG A 177 -22.52 -8.53 14.39
C ARG A 177 -23.86 -7.84 14.66
N ASN A 178 -24.30 -6.95 13.78
CA ASN A 178 -25.52 -6.15 13.91
C ASN A 178 -26.62 -6.63 12.97
N HIS A 179 -26.59 -7.87 12.50
CA HIS A 179 -27.58 -8.41 11.57
C HIS A 179 -28.98 -8.43 12.20
N PRO A 180 -30.02 -7.90 11.53
CA PRO A 180 -31.33 -7.66 12.16
C PRO A 180 -32.08 -8.92 12.55
N THR A 181 -31.88 -10.03 11.86
CA THR A 181 -32.68 -11.26 12.05
C THR A 181 -31.86 -12.47 12.46
N LYS A 182 -30.53 -12.50 12.18
CA LYS A 182 -29.68 -13.65 12.42
C LYS A 182 -28.54 -13.30 13.39
N LYS A 183 -28.38 -14.10 14.43
CA LYS A 183 -27.21 -14.01 15.32
C LYS A 183 -26.10 -14.93 14.82
N TYR A 184 -24.96 -14.34 14.53
CA TYR A 184 -23.75 -15.08 14.13
C TYR A 184 -22.89 -15.37 15.36
N THR A 185 -22.26 -16.53 15.38
CA THR A 185 -21.29 -16.91 16.44
C THR A 185 -20.03 -16.07 16.34
N VAL A 186 -19.20 -16.04 17.40
CA VAL A 186 -17.90 -15.36 17.37
C VAL A 186 -17.01 -15.93 16.28
N ALA A 187 -17.00 -17.24 16.11
CA ALA A 187 -16.27 -17.91 15.05
C ALA A 187 -16.72 -17.47 13.64
N GLN A 188 -18.04 -17.37 13.41
CA GLN A 188 -18.58 -16.90 12.13
C GLN A 188 -18.22 -15.44 11.89
N ASN A 189 -18.30 -14.58 12.91
CA ASN A 189 -17.94 -13.16 12.81
C ASN A 189 -16.46 -12.93 12.50
N ASN A 190 -15.58 -13.84 12.88
CA ASN A 190 -14.14 -13.75 12.58
C ASN A 190 -13.79 -14.44 11.27
N ASN A 191 -14.38 -15.60 10.96
CA ASN A 191 -13.98 -16.41 9.82
C ASN A 191 -14.63 -15.97 8.50
N TYR A 192 -15.92 -15.56 8.48
CA TYR A 192 -16.54 -15.14 7.23
C TYR A 192 -15.86 -13.91 6.59
N PRO A 193 -15.49 -12.86 7.33
CA PRO A 193 -14.79 -11.74 6.74
C PRO A 193 -13.43 -12.06 6.12
N THR A 194 -12.81 -13.21 6.44
CA THR A 194 -11.53 -13.60 5.83
C THR A 194 -11.60 -13.81 4.31
N GLY A 195 -12.79 -14.02 3.77
CA GLY A 195 -13.02 -14.06 2.33
C GLY A 195 -12.70 -12.74 1.60
N VAL A 196 -12.83 -11.59 2.27
CA VAL A 196 -12.51 -10.28 1.70
C VAL A 196 -11.01 -10.15 1.38
N PRO A 197 -10.09 -10.33 2.34
CA PRO A 197 -8.66 -10.33 2.03
C PRO A 197 -8.24 -11.50 1.11
N ALA A 198 -8.92 -12.64 1.11
CA ALA A 198 -8.63 -13.72 0.16
C ALA A 198 -8.86 -13.29 -1.30
N VAL A 199 -9.99 -12.62 -1.58
CA VAL A 199 -10.25 -12.00 -2.89
C VAL A 199 -9.24 -10.90 -3.18
N GLY A 200 -8.86 -10.12 -2.16
CA GLY A 200 -7.83 -9.09 -2.26
C GLY A 200 -6.48 -9.63 -2.70
N ILE A 201 -6.02 -10.74 -2.12
CA ILE A 201 -4.78 -11.42 -2.51
C ILE A 201 -4.84 -11.84 -3.98
N ALA A 202 -5.90 -12.54 -4.38
CA ALA A 202 -6.07 -13.00 -5.75
C ALA A 202 -6.07 -11.83 -6.75
N SER A 203 -6.82 -10.76 -6.45
CA SER A 203 -6.90 -9.56 -7.28
C SER A 203 -5.57 -8.81 -7.36
N THR A 204 -4.88 -8.64 -6.22
CA THR A 204 -3.58 -7.95 -6.18
C THR A 204 -2.53 -8.66 -7.02
N LEU A 205 -2.41 -9.98 -6.89
CA LEU A 205 -1.45 -10.77 -7.67
C LEU A 205 -1.81 -10.78 -9.16
N PHE A 206 -3.09 -10.90 -9.48
CA PHE A 206 -3.58 -10.85 -10.87
C PHE A 206 -3.26 -9.50 -11.53
N TRP A 207 -3.69 -8.39 -10.94
CA TRP A 207 -3.51 -7.07 -11.52
C TRP A 207 -2.05 -6.60 -11.54
N ALA A 208 -1.27 -6.91 -10.50
CA ALA A 208 0.15 -6.60 -10.47
C ALA A 208 0.89 -7.32 -11.61
N THR A 209 0.58 -8.62 -11.82
CA THR A 209 1.20 -9.39 -12.90
C THR A 209 0.70 -8.93 -14.28
N LEU A 210 -0.60 -8.70 -14.44
CA LEU A 210 -1.19 -8.27 -15.69
C LEU A 210 -0.66 -6.91 -16.14
N THR A 211 -0.58 -5.93 -15.24
CA THR A 211 -0.09 -4.59 -15.58
C THR A 211 1.40 -4.59 -15.92
N ASP A 212 2.21 -5.42 -15.28
CA ASP A 212 3.62 -5.62 -15.67
C ASP A 212 3.73 -6.23 -17.07
N PHE A 213 2.92 -7.26 -17.37
CA PHE A 213 2.87 -7.88 -18.70
C PHE A 213 2.39 -6.92 -19.80
N MET A 214 1.47 -6.02 -19.48
CA MET A 214 0.93 -5.02 -20.40
C MET A 214 1.82 -3.78 -20.57
N GLY A 215 3.06 -3.82 -20.09
CA GLY A 215 4.02 -2.71 -20.24
C GLY A 215 3.71 -1.51 -19.34
N GLY A 216 3.25 -1.75 -18.12
CA GLY A 216 3.05 -0.70 -17.12
C GLY A 216 1.72 0.07 -17.24
N LYS A 217 0.70 -0.46 -17.93
CA LYS A 217 -0.63 0.16 -18.04
C LYS A 217 -1.41 0.12 -16.71
N ARG A 218 -0.86 0.76 -15.68
CA ARG A 218 -1.37 0.69 -14.31
C ARG A 218 -2.69 1.43 -14.10
N TYR A 219 -3.04 2.36 -14.98
CA TYR A 219 -4.32 3.09 -14.96
C TYR A 219 -5.56 2.19 -15.09
N LEU A 220 -5.40 0.98 -15.66
CA LEU A 220 -6.50 0.01 -15.77
C LEU A 220 -7.03 -0.38 -14.40
N VAL A 221 -6.17 -0.46 -13.39
CA VAL A 221 -6.56 -0.77 -12.02
C VAL A 221 -7.39 0.36 -11.42
N GLY A 222 -7.08 1.62 -11.72
CA GLY A 222 -7.91 2.76 -11.30
C GLY A 222 -9.35 2.67 -11.79
N TYR A 223 -9.55 2.30 -13.06
CA TYR A 223 -10.89 2.08 -13.61
C TYR A 223 -11.57 0.84 -13.03
N TRP A 224 -10.82 -0.26 -12.83
CA TRP A 224 -11.36 -1.45 -12.18
C TRP A 224 -11.90 -1.17 -10.79
N ILE A 225 -11.15 -0.43 -9.98
CA ILE A 225 -11.54 -0.03 -8.63
C ILE A 225 -12.81 0.84 -8.66
N ALA A 226 -12.84 1.83 -9.56
CA ALA A 226 -13.98 2.70 -9.70
C ALA A 226 -15.25 1.93 -10.06
N VAL A 227 -15.20 1.03 -11.04
CA VAL A 227 -16.33 0.18 -11.43
C VAL A 227 -16.74 -0.74 -10.27
N THR A 228 -15.78 -1.36 -9.61
CA THR A 228 -16.04 -2.22 -8.44
C THR A 228 -16.76 -1.44 -7.33
N GLY A 229 -16.25 -0.27 -6.94
CA GLY A 229 -16.85 0.54 -5.88
C GLY A 229 -18.27 1.00 -6.20
N ILE A 230 -18.53 1.42 -7.45
CA ILE A 230 -19.87 1.81 -7.90
C ILE A 230 -20.84 0.64 -7.84
N ILE A 231 -20.49 -0.50 -8.45
CA ILE A 231 -21.40 -1.65 -8.57
C ILE A 231 -21.69 -2.25 -7.20
N THR A 232 -20.65 -2.47 -6.38
CA THR A 232 -20.82 -3.09 -5.06
C THR A 232 -21.67 -2.24 -4.13
N SER A 233 -21.44 -0.93 -4.11
CA SER A 233 -22.22 0.00 -3.28
C SER A 233 -23.65 0.16 -3.78
N ALA A 234 -23.86 0.26 -5.09
CA ALA A 234 -25.19 0.37 -5.68
C ALA A 234 -26.04 -0.87 -5.41
N LEU A 235 -25.46 -2.08 -5.52
CA LEU A 235 -26.19 -3.32 -5.22
C LEU A 235 -26.52 -3.49 -3.74
N ILE A 236 -25.64 -3.08 -2.84
CA ILE A 236 -25.92 -3.06 -1.39
C ILE A 236 -27.07 -2.09 -1.10
N LEU A 237 -27.08 -0.90 -1.70
CA LEU A 237 -28.16 0.08 -1.54
C LEU A 237 -29.50 -0.39 -2.12
N ALA A 238 -29.45 -1.08 -3.28
CA ALA A 238 -30.66 -1.58 -3.95
C ALA A 238 -31.29 -2.77 -3.21
N TYR A 239 -30.49 -3.59 -2.53
CA TYR A 239 -30.94 -4.80 -1.84
C TYR A 239 -30.48 -4.86 -0.38
N PRO A 240 -30.92 -3.90 0.47
CA PRO A 240 -30.39 -3.75 1.84
C PRO A 240 -30.70 -4.95 2.75
N HIS A 241 -31.73 -5.74 2.44
CA HIS A 241 -32.13 -6.88 3.26
C HIS A 241 -31.61 -8.23 2.75
N SER A 242 -30.91 -8.27 1.63
CA SER A 242 -30.38 -9.51 1.04
C SER A 242 -29.01 -9.85 1.61
N THR A 243 -28.95 -10.79 2.52
CA THR A 243 -27.68 -11.30 3.09
C THR A 243 -26.72 -11.82 2.01
N THR A 244 -27.25 -12.54 1.02
CA THR A 244 -26.44 -13.11 -0.08
C THR A 244 -25.76 -12.02 -0.89
N ILE A 245 -26.49 -10.94 -1.22
CA ILE A 245 -25.90 -9.80 -1.96
C ILE A 245 -24.84 -9.10 -1.11
N HIS A 246 -25.07 -8.89 0.19
CA HIS A 246 -24.07 -8.30 1.05
C HIS A 246 -22.76 -9.11 1.06
N PHE A 247 -22.86 -10.43 1.27
CA PHE A 247 -21.67 -11.29 1.23
C PHE A 247 -20.94 -11.20 -0.12
N ALA A 248 -21.69 -11.35 -1.22
CA ALA A 248 -21.10 -11.30 -2.56
C ALA A 248 -20.41 -9.96 -2.84
N MET A 249 -21.05 -8.84 -2.47
CA MET A 249 -20.53 -7.51 -2.73
C MET A 249 -19.34 -7.16 -1.83
N TYR A 250 -19.38 -7.53 -0.55
CA TYR A 250 -18.24 -7.33 0.33
C TYR A 250 -17.02 -8.16 -0.10
N TYR A 251 -17.22 -9.41 -0.55
CA TYR A 251 -16.13 -10.23 -1.08
C TYR A 251 -15.57 -9.64 -2.37
N TRP A 252 -16.42 -9.22 -3.30
CA TRP A 252 -15.97 -8.59 -4.53
C TRP A 252 -15.24 -7.27 -4.25
N ALA A 253 -15.72 -6.47 -3.32
CA ALA A 253 -15.06 -5.22 -2.92
C ALA A 253 -13.63 -5.45 -2.39
N GLY A 254 -13.30 -6.63 -1.86
CA GLY A 254 -11.93 -7.01 -1.53
C GLY A 254 -10.96 -6.90 -2.71
N SER A 255 -11.44 -6.99 -3.96
CA SER A 255 -10.60 -6.85 -5.16
C SER A 255 -9.97 -5.47 -5.33
N VAL A 256 -10.46 -4.45 -4.63
CA VAL A 256 -9.94 -3.08 -4.61
C VAL A 256 -8.51 -3.02 -4.06
N TYR A 257 -8.08 -3.95 -3.21
CA TYR A 257 -6.72 -4.00 -2.68
C TYR A 257 -5.61 -4.08 -3.76
N ALA A 258 -5.96 -4.38 -5.00
CA ALA A 258 -5.03 -4.32 -6.12
C ALA A 258 -4.39 -2.93 -6.31
N CYS A 259 -5.01 -1.85 -5.83
CA CYS A 259 -4.47 -0.49 -5.92
C CYS A 259 -3.17 -0.32 -5.14
N GLN A 260 -3.01 -0.99 -3.99
CA GLN A 260 -1.85 -0.81 -3.12
C GLN A 260 -0.54 -1.11 -3.86
N ALA A 261 -0.42 -2.30 -4.45
CA ALA A 261 0.75 -2.67 -5.22
C ALA A 261 0.89 -1.82 -6.49
N THR A 262 -0.22 -1.59 -7.19
CA THR A 262 -0.20 -1.01 -8.54
C THR A 262 0.06 0.49 -8.53
N PHE A 263 -0.53 1.25 -7.60
CA PHE A 263 -0.37 2.72 -7.59
C PHE A 263 0.98 3.17 -7.04
N PHE A 264 1.52 2.45 -6.06
CA PHE A 264 2.89 2.70 -5.62
C PHE A 264 3.92 2.33 -6.70
N ALA A 265 3.68 1.24 -7.43
CA ALA A 265 4.49 0.92 -8.58
C ALA A 265 4.36 1.99 -9.68
N TRP A 266 3.14 2.51 -9.94
CA TRP A 266 2.91 3.59 -10.90
C TRP A 266 3.65 4.87 -10.52
N ALA A 267 3.58 5.28 -9.26
CA ALA A 267 4.34 6.42 -8.77
C ALA A 267 5.85 6.24 -8.93
N ASN A 268 6.36 5.05 -8.58
CA ASN A 268 7.78 4.72 -8.80
C ASN A 268 8.18 4.75 -10.27
N ASP A 269 7.35 4.23 -11.18
CA ASP A 269 7.64 4.20 -12.62
C ASP A 269 7.70 5.62 -13.21
N VAL A 270 6.72 6.47 -12.87
CA VAL A 270 6.64 7.85 -13.41
C VAL A 270 7.74 8.75 -12.83
N LEU A 271 8.11 8.54 -11.56
CA LEU A 271 9.12 9.32 -10.85
C LEU A 271 10.54 8.72 -10.96
N ARG A 272 10.73 7.66 -11.72
CA ARG A 272 12.02 6.95 -11.82
C ARG A 272 13.16 7.84 -12.32
N TYR A 273 12.84 8.78 -13.20
CA TYR A 273 13.80 9.69 -13.84
C TYR A 273 13.90 11.05 -13.14
N GLU A 274 13.18 11.21 -12.05
CA GLU A 274 13.26 12.38 -11.20
C GLU A 274 14.22 12.11 -10.03
N GLU A 275 14.54 13.13 -9.24
CA GLU A 275 15.39 13.01 -8.07
C GLU A 275 14.82 11.99 -7.07
N ASP A 276 15.67 11.12 -6.54
CA ASP A 276 15.28 10.11 -5.54
C ASP A 276 14.60 10.72 -4.30
N SER A 277 15.07 11.90 -3.89
CA SER A 277 14.49 12.65 -2.79
C SER A 277 13.05 13.07 -3.09
N LEU A 278 12.76 13.52 -4.32
CA LEU A 278 11.41 13.87 -4.75
C LEU A 278 10.50 12.64 -4.76
N ARG A 279 10.98 11.52 -5.32
CA ARG A 279 10.25 10.24 -5.33
C ARG A 279 9.90 9.78 -3.92
N ALA A 280 10.86 9.81 -3.00
CA ALA A 280 10.65 9.44 -1.61
C ALA A 280 9.60 10.33 -0.91
N VAL A 281 9.66 11.66 -1.13
CA VAL A 281 8.68 12.61 -0.58
C VAL A 281 7.28 12.38 -1.13
N VAL A 282 7.15 12.13 -2.44
CA VAL A 282 5.83 11.86 -3.05
C VAL A 282 5.24 10.58 -2.47
N ILE A 283 5.99 9.47 -2.42
CA ILE A 283 5.54 8.18 -1.89
C ILE A 283 5.16 8.29 -0.41
N ALA A 284 5.96 8.99 0.40
CA ALA A 284 5.64 9.23 1.79
C ALA A 284 4.38 10.08 1.95
N SER A 285 4.22 11.13 1.13
CA SER A 285 3.05 12.01 1.15
C SER A 285 1.77 11.30 0.70
N MET A 286 1.86 10.37 -0.25
CA MET A 286 0.74 9.49 -0.63
C MET A 286 0.20 8.78 0.61
N ASN A 287 1.05 8.05 1.33
CA ASN A 287 0.64 7.29 2.51
C ASN A 287 0.14 8.20 3.64
N MET A 288 0.83 9.30 3.90
CA MET A 288 0.43 10.28 4.91
C MET A 288 -0.93 10.90 4.60
N GLY A 289 -1.14 11.35 3.37
CA GLY A 289 -2.39 11.98 2.93
C GLY A 289 -3.60 11.04 3.06
N SER A 290 -3.46 9.81 2.61
CA SER A 290 -4.53 8.81 2.72
C SER A 290 -4.87 8.51 4.19
N ASN A 291 -3.87 8.27 5.05
CA ASN A 291 -4.11 8.02 6.47
C ASN A 291 -4.74 9.22 7.18
N ALA A 292 -4.33 10.45 6.85
CA ALA A 292 -4.90 11.67 7.43
C ALA A 292 -6.38 11.85 7.06
N VAL A 293 -6.76 11.53 5.82
CA VAL A 293 -8.16 11.59 5.39
C VAL A 293 -8.96 10.44 5.99
N ASN A 294 -8.45 9.22 5.95
CA ASN A 294 -9.13 8.03 6.48
C ASN A 294 -9.43 8.16 7.99
N ALA A 295 -8.60 8.85 8.76
CA ALA A 295 -8.79 9.03 10.20
C ALA A 295 -10.16 9.64 10.57
N TRP A 296 -10.65 10.62 9.83
CA TRP A 296 -11.96 11.24 10.06
C TRP A 296 -13.04 10.68 9.13
N TRP A 297 -12.68 10.27 7.90
CA TRP A 297 -13.59 9.71 6.91
C TRP A 297 -14.30 8.47 7.43
N SER A 298 -13.55 7.54 8.02
CA SER A 298 -14.09 6.31 8.59
C SER A 298 -15.12 6.58 9.70
N ILE A 299 -14.88 7.60 10.54
CA ILE A 299 -15.82 7.98 11.61
C ILE A 299 -17.10 8.55 11.01
N LEU A 300 -16.98 9.40 9.99
CA LEU A 300 -18.09 10.13 9.41
C LEU A 300 -19.03 9.25 8.58
N PHE A 301 -18.47 8.31 7.80
CA PHE A 301 -19.23 7.53 6.83
C PHE A 301 -19.42 6.07 7.22
N TYR A 302 -18.50 5.49 8.02
CA TYR A 302 -18.48 4.07 8.36
C TYR A 302 -18.47 3.79 9.85
N GLY A 303 -18.87 4.77 10.67
CA GLY A 303 -18.99 4.59 12.11
C GLY A 303 -19.92 3.41 12.46
N ALA A 304 -19.58 2.69 13.54
CA ALA A 304 -20.31 1.49 13.97
C ALA A 304 -21.81 1.75 14.26
N ASN A 305 -22.17 2.99 14.53
CA ASN A 305 -23.57 3.44 14.75
C ASN A 305 -24.41 3.43 13.45
N PHE A 306 -23.80 3.32 12.27
CA PHE A 306 -24.50 3.19 10.99
C PHE A 306 -24.72 1.74 10.56
N ALA A 307 -24.22 0.78 11.35
CA ALA A 307 -24.48 -0.64 11.09
C ALA A 307 -25.98 -0.96 11.20
N PRO A 308 -26.48 -1.93 10.43
CA PRO A 308 -25.76 -2.83 9.55
C PRO A 308 -25.63 -2.34 8.10
N TYR A 309 -26.33 -1.29 7.69
CA TYR A 309 -26.50 -0.96 6.25
C TYR A 309 -25.52 0.08 5.71
N PHE A 310 -24.88 0.89 6.55
CA PHE A 310 -23.91 1.91 6.18
C PHE A 310 -24.31 2.77 4.97
N THR A 311 -25.57 3.17 4.88
CA THR A 311 -26.14 3.87 3.70
C THR A 311 -25.35 5.10 3.30
N ARG A 312 -24.91 5.93 4.29
CA ARG A 312 -24.05 7.10 4.02
C ARG A 312 -22.71 6.69 3.42
N GLY A 313 -22.12 5.63 3.94
CA GLY A 313 -20.84 5.10 3.45
C GLY A 313 -20.95 4.57 2.02
N MET A 314 -22.05 3.93 1.65
CA MET A 314 -22.28 3.45 0.28
C MET A 314 -22.38 4.59 -0.71
N TRP A 315 -23.10 5.68 -0.39
CA TRP A 315 -23.15 6.87 -1.24
C TRP A 315 -21.78 7.56 -1.34
N ALA A 316 -21.06 7.66 -0.23
CA ALA A 316 -19.70 8.20 -0.23
C ALA A 316 -18.76 7.36 -1.11
N MET A 317 -18.87 6.02 -1.08
CA MET A 317 -18.11 5.12 -1.92
C MET A 317 -18.39 5.33 -3.41
N ILE A 318 -19.65 5.51 -3.81
CA ILE A 318 -20.01 5.81 -5.19
C ILE A 318 -19.36 7.13 -5.62
N ALA A 319 -19.44 8.18 -4.79
CA ALA A 319 -18.86 9.48 -5.09
C ALA A 319 -17.34 9.41 -5.23
N VAL A 320 -16.64 8.74 -4.31
CA VAL A 320 -15.18 8.54 -4.37
C VAL A 320 -14.79 7.71 -5.59
N SER A 321 -15.56 6.68 -5.93
CA SER A 321 -15.29 5.83 -7.10
C SER A 321 -15.42 6.60 -8.42
N ILE A 322 -16.39 7.49 -8.54
CA ILE A 322 -16.52 8.40 -9.70
C ILE A 322 -15.34 9.37 -9.74
N ALA A 323 -14.98 9.96 -8.60
CA ALA A 323 -13.82 10.83 -8.49
C ALA A 323 -12.51 10.10 -8.85
N MET A 324 -12.35 8.84 -8.44
CA MET A 324 -11.22 7.99 -8.79
C MET A 324 -11.10 7.79 -10.31
N ALA A 325 -12.21 7.47 -11.00
CA ALA A 325 -12.20 7.30 -12.45
C ALA A 325 -11.78 8.60 -13.15
N ALA A 326 -12.36 9.73 -12.76
CA ALA A 326 -12.03 11.03 -13.32
C ALA A 326 -10.58 11.43 -13.05
N TRP A 327 -10.08 11.19 -11.82
CA TRP A 327 -8.71 11.49 -11.45
C TRP A 327 -7.69 10.61 -12.16
N THR A 328 -8.00 9.32 -12.33
CA THR A 328 -7.18 8.39 -13.13
C THR A 328 -7.07 8.88 -14.58
N ALA A 329 -8.16 9.32 -15.20
CA ALA A 329 -8.14 9.90 -16.55
C ALA A 329 -7.28 11.17 -16.62
N ALA A 330 -7.41 12.06 -15.63
CA ALA A 330 -6.62 13.29 -15.56
C ALA A 330 -5.12 12.99 -15.39
N LEU A 331 -4.76 11.99 -14.56
CA LEU A 331 -3.37 11.58 -14.36
C LEU A 331 -2.77 11.00 -15.66
N VAL A 332 -3.50 10.13 -16.35
CA VAL A 332 -3.07 9.57 -17.65
C VAL A 332 -2.85 10.72 -18.66
N TRP A 333 -3.77 11.68 -18.72
CA TRP A 333 -3.64 12.84 -19.61
C TRP A 333 -2.38 13.65 -19.29
N MET A 334 -2.09 13.91 -18.00
CA MET A 334 -0.88 14.63 -17.57
C MET A 334 0.39 13.85 -17.91
N GLN A 335 0.38 12.54 -17.69
CA GLN A 335 1.51 11.67 -18.04
C GLN A 335 1.81 11.74 -19.53
N VAL A 336 0.83 11.51 -20.39
CA VAL A 336 0.99 11.57 -21.85
C VAL A 336 1.47 12.95 -22.31
N ARG A 337 0.95 14.03 -21.71
CA ARG A 337 1.39 15.40 -22.02
C ARG A 337 2.85 15.63 -21.64
N THR A 338 3.29 15.08 -20.51
CA THR A 338 4.68 15.20 -20.03
C THR A 338 5.62 14.39 -20.92
N GLU A 339 5.26 13.18 -21.29
CA GLU A 339 6.03 12.32 -22.20
C GLU A 339 6.22 12.98 -23.57
N LYS A 340 5.14 13.49 -24.17
CA LYS A 340 5.22 14.25 -25.44
C LYS A 340 6.13 15.48 -25.35
N ARG A 341 6.11 16.21 -24.23
CA ARG A 341 7.02 17.34 -24.03
C ARG A 341 8.49 16.89 -23.95
N ARG A 342 8.77 15.77 -23.28
CA ARG A 342 10.10 15.20 -23.19
C ARG A 342 10.62 14.75 -24.56
N GLU A 343 9.79 14.14 -25.39
CA GLU A 343 10.12 13.78 -26.77
C GLU A 343 10.48 15.01 -27.62
N ILE A 344 9.69 16.08 -27.53
CA ILE A 344 9.90 17.32 -28.29
C ILE A 344 11.19 18.03 -27.83
N THR A 345 11.53 17.99 -26.55
CA THR A 345 12.75 18.64 -26.02
C THR A 345 14.01 17.79 -26.20
N GLY A 346 13.92 16.62 -26.85
CA GLY A 346 15.08 15.74 -27.09
C GLY A 346 15.61 15.05 -25.82
N VAL A 347 14.89 15.21 -24.68
CA VAL A 347 15.17 14.50 -23.43
C VAL A 347 14.46 13.14 -23.51
N THR A 348 14.90 12.30 -24.46
CA THR A 348 14.46 10.91 -24.54
C THR A 348 15.22 10.07 -23.51
N HIS A 349 14.65 8.93 -23.12
CA HIS A 349 15.26 7.94 -22.24
C HIS A 349 16.71 7.58 -22.63
N ALA A 350 17.03 7.62 -23.95
CA ALA A 350 18.36 7.41 -24.48
C ALA A 350 19.35 8.54 -24.15
N THR A 351 18.89 9.79 -24.07
CA THR A 351 19.76 10.96 -23.83
C THR A 351 20.19 11.07 -22.37
N VAL A 352 19.36 10.58 -21.44
CA VAL A 352 19.70 10.52 -20.00
C VAL A 352 20.70 9.40 -19.75
N MET A 353 20.55 8.26 -20.43
CA MET A 353 21.52 7.14 -20.37
C MET A 353 22.84 7.47 -21.07
N GLY A 354 22.78 8.13 -22.23
CA GLY A 354 23.99 8.49 -23.00
C GLY A 354 24.86 9.57 -22.34
N LYS A 355 24.32 10.47 -21.56
CA LYS A 355 25.11 11.44 -20.79
C LYS A 355 25.90 10.82 -19.65
N GLY A 356 25.51 9.65 -19.16
CA GLY A 356 26.28 8.88 -18.18
C GLY A 356 27.50 8.20 -18.83
N GLU A 357 27.41 7.76 -20.09
CA GLU A 357 28.47 7.11 -20.80
C GLU A 357 29.57 8.11 -21.33
N GLU A 358 29.17 9.28 -21.82
CA GLU A 358 30.13 10.30 -22.28
C GLU A 358 30.95 10.93 -21.13
N GLN A 359 30.47 10.97 -19.91
CA GLN A 359 31.26 11.43 -18.75
C GLN A 359 32.31 10.40 -18.29
N HIS A 360 32.13 9.11 -18.60
CA HIS A 360 33.08 8.08 -18.23
C HIS A 360 34.20 7.86 -19.29
N GLU A 361 33.99 8.20 -20.57
CA GLU A 361 35.00 8.12 -21.59
C GLU A 361 35.94 9.35 -21.67
N GLY A 362 35.51 10.50 -21.08
CA GLY A 362 36.31 11.73 -21.09
C GLY A 362 37.39 11.83 -19.99
N GLY A 363 37.50 10.85 -19.10
CA GLY A 363 38.41 10.89 -17.93
C GLY A 363 39.65 10.02 -18.00
N GLY A 364 39.96 9.44 -19.14
CA GLY A 364 41.12 8.55 -19.30
C GLY A 364 42.06 8.96 -20.42
N PHE A 365 43.30 9.17 -20.03
CA PHE A 365 44.50 9.45 -20.86
C PHE A 365 44.88 10.91 -21.08
N ASP A 366 45.48 11.49 -20.05
CA ASP A 366 46.65 12.33 -20.24
C ASP A 366 47.75 11.97 -19.22
N GLN A 367 48.60 11.02 -19.52
CA GLN A 367 49.91 10.89 -18.94
C GLN A 367 50.93 11.27 -20.00
N GLY A 368 51.28 12.56 -19.94
CA GLY A 368 52.32 13.12 -20.74
C GLY A 368 53.66 12.43 -20.56
N GLU A 369 54.16 11.96 -21.63
CA GLU A 369 55.58 11.71 -21.94
C GLU A 369 56.35 13.04 -21.91
N LYS A 370 57.25 13.21 -20.94
CA LYS A 370 58.45 14.07 -21.09
C LYS A 370 59.52 13.65 -20.13
N ALA A 371 60.67 13.21 -20.80
CA ALA A 371 62.07 13.26 -20.43
C ALA A 371 62.52 12.56 -19.14
#